data_406066734cb3a9ffddd1c357836a85d3
#
_entry.id   406066734cb3a9ffddd1c357836a85d3
#
_cell.length_a   1.000
_cell.length_b   1.000
_cell.length_c   1.000
_cell.angle_alpha   90.00
_cell.angle_beta   90.00
_cell.angle_gamma   90.00
#
_symmetry.space_group_name_H-M   'P 1'
#
loop_
_entity.id
_entity.type
_entity.pdbx_description
1 polymer ?
#
loop_
_entity_poly.entity_id
_entity_poly.type
_entity_poly.pdbx_seq_one_letter_code
_entity_poly.pdbx_strand_id
1 'polypeptide(L)'
;MKRDLSSRSSCSGLFVIALLALSSFDMRSAVAADQQDAVSTLDRYVRATYARDYEEAYSHIATRDQRLKDRASYVRDRGAFTGFTLEIAKVLASYIELKPVETRIVDGRATIKIKFEVPDAEKLGPMLHDWDIDQLEALPDAERKVLLAGIDKLRRNLAIEMIQGEDVFELAKEGAFWKIVLNWASAVNVGFQTSVPSSVPVEARLAHSDVVTRPGEIFKVVLKVKNTSQEQLLARIGHLVDPYGVRDYLDLVECGFLLPVRLAPGKDEEFVSTYLLRRNLPEGVRQLNVTYSVTLGSN
;
A
#
# COMPACT_ATOMS: atom_id res chain seq x y z
N MET A 1 77.91 -49.50 -21.36
CA MET A 1 77.84 -48.07 -20.96
C MET A 1 76.89 -47.35 -21.86
N LYS A 2 75.63 -47.07 -21.42
CA LYS A 2 74.72 -45.99 -21.89
C LYS A 2 73.51 -45.96 -20.90
N ARG A 3 73.36 -44.86 -20.24
CA ARG A 3 72.24 -44.60 -19.30
C ARG A 3 71.12 -44.03 -20.11
N ASP A 4 69.91 -44.56 -19.99
CA ASP A 4 68.65 -43.95 -20.44
C ASP A 4 67.94 -43.34 -19.26
N LEU A 5 67.60 -42.07 -19.44
CA LEU A 5 66.78 -41.26 -18.52
C LEU A 5 65.32 -41.41 -18.87
N SER A 6 64.52 -41.88 -17.92
CA SER A 6 63.07 -41.99 -18.02
C SER A 6 62.40 -40.65 -17.81
N SER A 7 61.47 -40.37 -18.66
CA SER A 7 60.53 -39.20 -18.62
C SER A 7 59.57 -39.35 -17.42
N ARG A 8 59.47 -38.29 -16.58
CA ARG A 8 58.37 -38.11 -15.64
C ARG A 8 57.29 -37.25 -16.31
N SER A 9 56.18 -37.87 -16.62
CA SER A 9 54.96 -37.22 -17.10
C SER A 9 54.25 -36.57 -15.94
N SER A 10 54.02 -35.29 -16.06
CA SER A 10 53.32 -34.41 -15.10
C SER A 10 51.81 -34.56 -15.22
N CYS A 11 51.15 -35.17 -14.23
CA CYS A 11 49.69 -35.30 -14.08
C CYS A 11 49.16 -34.29 -13.08
N SER A 12 49.53 -33.00 -13.15
CA SER A 12 49.05 -31.98 -12.17
C SER A 12 48.05 -30.96 -12.73
N GLY A 13 47.67 -31.07 -14.03
CA GLY A 13 46.85 -30.03 -14.68
C GLY A 13 45.33 -30.24 -14.62
N LEU A 14 44.85 -31.47 -14.38
CA LEU A 14 43.42 -31.78 -14.49
C LEU A 14 42.61 -31.57 -13.21
N PHE A 15 43.23 -31.53 -12.04
CA PHE A 15 42.50 -31.41 -10.76
C PHE A 15 42.13 -29.97 -10.40
N VAL A 16 42.84 -28.96 -10.91
CA VAL A 16 42.55 -27.52 -10.60
C VAL A 16 41.34 -27.00 -11.40
N ILE A 17 41.12 -27.51 -12.60
CA ILE A 17 39.99 -27.07 -13.45
C ILE A 17 38.65 -27.62 -12.93
N ALA A 18 38.62 -28.81 -12.34
CA ALA A 18 37.40 -29.40 -11.77
C ALA A 18 36.95 -28.71 -10.50
N LEU A 19 37.87 -28.21 -9.65
CA LEU A 19 37.54 -27.46 -8.43
C LEU A 19 36.96 -26.05 -8.72
N LEU A 20 37.43 -25.39 -9.78
CA LEU A 20 36.93 -24.08 -10.20
C LEU A 20 35.53 -24.19 -10.84
N ALA A 21 35.20 -25.28 -11.52
CA ALA A 21 33.89 -25.52 -12.09
C ALA A 21 32.80 -25.82 -11.05
N LEU A 22 33.13 -26.52 -9.96
CA LEU A 22 32.24 -26.81 -8.85
C LEU A 22 31.89 -25.55 -8.04
N SER A 23 32.84 -24.67 -7.77
CA SER A 23 32.61 -23.42 -7.04
C SER A 23 31.76 -22.39 -7.82
N SER A 24 31.86 -22.40 -9.15
CA SER A 24 31.04 -21.51 -10.00
C SER A 24 29.59 -21.99 -10.17
N PHE A 25 29.33 -23.28 -10.03
CA PHE A 25 27.99 -23.85 -10.08
C PHE A 25 27.23 -23.56 -8.79
N ASP A 26 27.84 -23.72 -7.63
CA ASP A 26 27.22 -23.39 -6.33
C ASP A 26 26.88 -21.89 -6.19
N MET A 27 27.76 -21.03 -6.68
CA MET A 27 27.55 -19.58 -6.60
C MET A 27 26.36 -19.10 -7.48
N ARG A 28 26.19 -19.69 -8.67
CA ARG A 28 25.05 -19.39 -9.55
C ARG A 28 23.73 -19.87 -8.96
N SER A 29 23.71 -21.02 -8.34
CA SER A 29 22.53 -21.58 -7.66
C SER A 29 22.13 -20.72 -6.47
N ALA A 30 23.07 -20.25 -5.67
CA ALA A 30 22.82 -19.38 -4.53
C ALA A 30 22.24 -17.99 -4.96
N VAL A 31 22.77 -17.41 -6.04
CA VAL A 31 22.25 -16.14 -6.58
C VAL A 31 20.85 -16.30 -7.13
N ALA A 32 20.56 -17.40 -7.83
CA ALA A 32 19.22 -17.69 -8.35
C ALA A 32 18.21 -17.91 -7.23
N ALA A 33 18.58 -18.62 -6.16
CA ALA A 33 17.74 -18.82 -4.98
C ALA A 33 17.45 -17.47 -4.27
N ASP A 34 18.45 -16.64 -4.08
CA ASP A 34 18.32 -15.32 -3.46
C ASP A 34 17.42 -14.38 -4.28
N GLN A 35 17.51 -14.43 -5.60
CA GLN A 35 16.63 -13.71 -6.51
C GLN A 35 15.17 -14.19 -6.39
N GLN A 36 14.96 -15.50 -6.33
CA GLN A 36 13.62 -16.09 -6.19
C GLN A 36 12.99 -15.71 -4.85
N ASP A 37 13.77 -15.67 -3.77
CA ASP A 37 13.31 -15.27 -2.44
C ASP A 37 12.91 -13.78 -2.40
N ALA A 38 13.67 -12.91 -3.05
CA ALA A 38 13.34 -11.50 -3.17
C ALA A 38 12.02 -11.30 -3.94
N VAL A 39 11.85 -11.97 -5.08
CA VAL A 39 10.62 -11.92 -5.88
C VAL A 39 9.43 -12.50 -5.10
N SER A 40 9.61 -13.59 -4.36
CA SER A 40 8.55 -14.17 -3.53
C SER A 40 8.11 -13.25 -2.40
N THR A 41 9.05 -12.51 -1.78
CA THR A 41 8.73 -11.50 -0.77
C THR A 41 7.93 -10.35 -1.38
N LEU A 42 8.32 -9.89 -2.56
CA LEU A 42 7.60 -8.85 -3.30
C LEU A 42 6.17 -9.31 -3.65
N ASP A 43 6.00 -10.54 -4.15
CA ASP A 43 4.68 -11.08 -4.49
C ASP A 43 3.75 -11.08 -3.27
N ARG A 44 4.23 -11.57 -2.12
CA ARG A 44 3.45 -11.56 -0.88
C ARG A 44 3.07 -10.14 -0.44
N TYR A 45 4.03 -9.21 -0.49
CA TYR A 45 3.77 -7.81 -0.14
C TYR A 45 2.71 -7.17 -1.04
N VAL A 46 2.81 -7.34 -2.36
CA VAL A 46 1.88 -6.77 -3.34
C VAL A 46 0.47 -7.35 -3.14
N ARG A 47 0.35 -8.68 -2.97
CA ARG A 47 -0.96 -9.32 -2.70
C ARG A 47 -1.58 -8.84 -1.39
N ALA A 48 -0.79 -8.76 -0.33
CA ALA A 48 -1.27 -8.25 0.97
C ALA A 48 -1.72 -6.78 0.86
N THR A 49 -0.96 -5.94 0.15
CA THR A 49 -1.31 -4.53 -0.08
C THR A 49 -2.59 -4.38 -0.90
N TYR A 50 -2.75 -5.16 -1.97
CA TYR A 50 -3.95 -5.18 -2.79
C TYR A 50 -5.18 -5.62 -1.98
N ALA A 51 -5.04 -6.67 -1.17
CA ALA A 51 -6.09 -7.16 -0.30
C ALA A 51 -6.41 -6.24 0.89
N ARG A 52 -5.67 -5.14 1.06
CA ARG A 52 -5.70 -4.29 2.26
C ARG A 52 -5.46 -5.07 3.57
N ASP A 53 -4.76 -6.21 3.48
CA ASP A 53 -4.20 -6.94 4.63
C ASP A 53 -2.91 -6.24 5.06
N TYR A 54 -3.06 -5.04 5.64
CA TYR A 54 -1.92 -4.22 6.01
C TYR A 54 -1.16 -4.75 7.24
N GLU A 55 -1.74 -5.67 8.00
CA GLU A 55 -1.03 -6.43 9.03
C GLU A 55 0.04 -7.33 8.39
N GLU A 56 -0.36 -8.11 7.37
CA GLU A 56 0.56 -8.96 6.62
C GLU A 56 1.55 -8.13 5.81
N ALA A 57 1.08 -7.10 5.10
CA ALA A 57 1.95 -6.21 4.32
C ALA A 57 3.06 -5.59 5.17
N TYR A 58 2.72 -5.15 6.41
CA TYR A 58 3.69 -4.57 7.34
C TYR A 58 4.80 -5.55 7.73
N SER A 59 4.50 -6.83 7.83
CA SER A 59 5.48 -7.86 8.16
C SER A 59 6.62 -7.95 7.15
N HIS A 60 6.38 -7.55 5.92
CA HIS A 60 7.35 -7.55 4.81
C HIS A 60 8.16 -6.26 4.69
N ILE A 61 7.85 -5.20 5.45
CA ILE A 61 8.54 -3.91 5.39
C ILE A 61 9.89 -3.98 6.11
N ALA A 62 10.88 -3.25 5.60
CA ALA A 62 12.21 -3.16 6.20
C ALA A 62 12.17 -2.55 7.61
N THR A 63 12.95 -3.12 8.51
CA THR A 63 13.02 -2.69 9.93
C THR A 63 13.35 -1.20 10.08
N ARG A 64 14.17 -0.64 9.18
CA ARG A 64 14.50 0.78 9.18
C ARG A 64 13.27 1.66 8.98
N ASP A 65 12.35 1.23 8.11
CA ASP A 65 11.10 1.94 7.83
C ASP A 65 10.10 1.71 8.98
N GLN A 66 10.02 0.50 9.53
CA GLN A 66 9.15 0.19 10.68
C GLN A 66 9.48 1.03 11.93
N ARG A 67 10.74 1.49 12.09
CA ARG A 67 11.13 2.41 13.18
C ARG A 67 10.56 3.80 13.02
N LEU A 68 10.18 4.20 11.81
CA LEU A 68 9.64 5.52 11.50
C LEU A 68 8.12 5.56 11.53
N LYS A 69 7.48 4.42 11.24
CA LYS A 69 6.03 4.26 11.29
C LYS A 69 5.69 2.89 11.86
N ASP A 70 5.05 2.88 13.02
CA ASP A 70 4.64 1.64 13.68
C ASP A 70 3.48 0.94 12.95
N ARG A 71 3.26 -0.34 13.27
CA ARG A 71 2.23 -1.17 12.65
C ARG A 71 0.83 -0.59 12.81
N ALA A 72 0.48 -0.14 14.02
CA ALA A 72 -0.86 0.36 14.30
C ALA A 72 -1.18 1.59 13.44
N SER A 73 -0.23 2.53 13.33
CA SER A 73 -0.35 3.70 12.46
C SER A 73 -0.42 3.31 10.98
N TYR A 74 0.40 2.35 10.54
CA TYR A 74 0.39 1.89 9.15
C TYR A 74 -0.96 1.28 8.74
N VAL A 75 -1.50 0.41 9.58
CA VAL A 75 -2.78 -0.29 9.35
C VAL A 75 -3.95 0.69 9.36
N ARG A 76 -4.00 1.55 10.40
CA ARG A 76 -5.04 2.56 10.58
C ARG A 76 -5.12 3.53 9.41
N ASP A 77 -3.97 4.14 9.05
CA ASP A 77 -3.92 5.22 8.06
C ASP A 77 -4.31 4.74 6.65
N ARG A 78 -4.24 3.44 6.40
CA ARG A 78 -4.54 2.85 5.09
C ARG A 78 -5.93 2.22 4.99
N GLY A 79 -6.64 2.11 6.10
CA GLY A 79 -7.98 1.50 6.12
C GLY A 79 -7.94 0.01 5.77
N ALA A 80 -7.38 -0.78 6.68
CA ALA A 80 -7.33 -2.23 6.53
C ALA A 80 -8.73 -2.84 6.42
N PHE A 81 -8.85 -3.90 5.61
CA PHE A 81 -10.02 -4.76 5.64
C PHE A 81 -9.91 -5.80 6.76
N THR A 82 -11.06 -6.23 7.25
CA THR A 82 -11.18 -7.30 8.26
C THR A 82 -12.29 -8.26 7.85
N GLY A 83 -12.47 -9.34 8.59
CA GLY A 83 -13.60 -10.27 8.42
C GLY A 83 -13.78 -10.78 7.00
N PHE A 84 -15.01 -10.85 6.56
CA PHE A 84 -15.37 -11.41 5.25
C PHE A 84 -14.93 -10.51 4.08
N THR A 85 -14.92 -9.19 4.28
CA THR A 85 -14.40 -8.24 3.29
C THR A 85 -12.92 -8.52 2.97
N LEU A 86 -12.12 -8.85 3.99
CA LEU A 86 -10.74 -9.26 3.80
C LEU A 86 -10.63 -10.60 3.05
N GLU A 87 -11.52 -11.55 3.33
CA GLU A 87 -11.55 -12.84 2.60
C GLU A 87 -11.80 -12.63 1.11
N ILE A 88 -12.80 -11.82 0.75
CA ILE A 88 -13.07 -11.44 -0.66
C ILE A 88 -11.82 -10.81 -1.29
N ALA A 89 -11.22 -9.84 -0.61
CA ALA A 89 -10.05 -9.15 -1.12
C ALA A 89 -8.84 -10.09 -1.32
N LYS A 90 -8.66 -11.09 -0.44
CA LYS A 90 -7.64 -12.13 -0.59
C LYS A 90 -7.90 -13.04 -1.78
N VAL A 91 -9.15 -13.41 -2.03
CA VAL A 91 -9.50 -14.18 -3.25
C VAL A 91 -9.15 -13.37 -4.49
N LEU A 92 -9.50 -12.08 -4.56
CA LEU A 92 -9.12 -11.21 -5.68
C LEU A 92 -7.60 -11.07 -5.80
N ALA A 93 -6.90 -10.88 -4.68
CA ALA A 93 -5.44 -10.82 -4.65
C ALA A 93 -4.78 -12.09 -5.19
N SER A 94 -5.42 -13.25 -5.06
CA SER A 94 -4.90 -14.52 -5.62
C SER A 94 -4.84 -14.53 -7.15
N TYR A 95 -5.59 -13.65 -7.83
CA TYR A 95 -5.60 -13.53 -9.29
C TYR A 95 -4.56 -12.56 -9.85
N ILE A 96 -3.81 -11.88 -8.99
CA ILE A 96 -2.72 -10.99 -9.40
C ILE A 96 -1.65 -11.80 -10.14
N GLU A 97 -1.23 -11.29 -11.28
CA GLU A 97 -0.06 -11.80 -12.01
C GLU A 97 1.08 -10.78 -11.90
N LEU A 98 2.23 -11.23 -11.36
CA LEU A 98 3.44 -10.45 -11.28
C LEU A 98 4.52 -11.09 -12.17
N LYS A 99 5.05 -10.31 -13.10
CA LYS A 99 6.11 -10.74 -14.02
C LYS A 99 7.36 -9.88 -13.79
N PRO A 100 8.40 -10.39 -13.13
CA PRO A 100 9.68 -9.69 -13.04
C PRO A 100 10.24 -9.44 -14.44
N VAL A 101 10.52 -8.18 -14.75
CA VAL A 101 11.14 -7.77 -16.03
C VAL A 101 12.64 -7.66 -15.87
N GLU A 102 13.07 -7.11 -14.73
CA GLU A 102 14.48 -6.95 -14.37
C GLU A 102 14.63 -7.13 -12.85
N THR A 103 15.63 -7.89 -12.45
CA THR A 103 16.01 -8.05 -11.05
C THR A 103 17.51 -7.85 -10.92
N ARG A 104 17.93 -6.84 -10.17
CA ARG A 104 19.32 -6.53 -9.89
C ARG A 104 19.55 -6.67 -8.38
N ILE A 105 20.51 -7.51 -8.01
CA ILE A 105 20.92 -7.70 -6.60
C ILE A 105 22.38 -7.26 -6.46
N VAL A 106 22.64 -6.35 -5.53
CA VAL A 106 23.98 -5.85 -5.21
C VAL A 106 24.05 -5.61 -3.70
N ASP A 107 25.04 -6.19 -3.03
CA ASP A 107 25.37 -5.95 -1.61
C ASP A 107 24.14 -6.06 -0.67
N GLY A 108 23.32 -7.09 -0.83
CA GLY A 108 22.13 -7.32 -0.02
C GLY A 108 20.99 -6.34 -0.27
N ARG A 109 21.02 -5.63 -1.41
CA ARG A 109 19.91 -4.81 -1.92
C ARG A 109 19.43 -5.38 -3.23
N ALA A 110 18.12 -5.41 -3.42
CA ALA A 110 17.50 -5.79 -4.68
C ALA A 110 16.67 -4.64 -5.23
N THR A 111 16.78 -4.42 -6.54
CA THR A 111 15.86 -3.58 -7.31
C THR A 111 15.13 -4.50 -8.28
N ILE A 112 13.81 -4.55 -8.19
CA ILE A 112 12.97 -5.42 -9.00
C ILE A 112 11.99 -4.57 -9.78
N LYS A 113 12.12 -4.57 -11.12
CA LYS A 113 11.12 -4.02 -12.01
C LYS A 113 10.12 -5.13 -12.36
N ILE A 114 8.84 -4.87 -12.18
CA ILE A 114 7.76 -5.79 -12.50
C ILE A 114 6.80 -5.20 -13.53
N LYS A 115 6.19 -6.08 -14.31
CA LYS A 115 4.88 -5.87 -14.92
C LYS A 115 3.85 -6.59 -14.07
N PHE A 116 2.70 -5.97 -13.89
CA PHE A 116 1.64 -6.57 -13.12
C PHE A 116 0.30 -6.49 -13.84
N GLU A 117 -0.54 -7.47 -13.55
CA GLU A 117 -1.96 -7.48 -13.89
C GLU A 117 -2.72 -7.72 -12.58
N VAL A 118 -3.64 -6.80 -12.24
CA VAL A 118 -4.45 -6.87 -11.02
C VAL A 118 -5.93 -6.74 -11.36
N PRO A 119 -6.83 -7.45 -10.66
CA PRO A 119 -8.27 -7.29 -10.87
C PRO A 119 -8.69 -5.83 -10.63
N ASP A 120 -9.55 -5.31 -11.52
CA ASP A 120 -10.18 -4.01 -11.33
C ASP A 120 -11.34 -4.13 -10.33
N ALA A 121 -11.07 -3.76 -9.07
CA ALA A 121 -12.05 -3.85 -8.00
C ALA A 121 -13.28 -2.95 -8.25
N GLU A 122 -13.13 -1.83 -8.98
CA GLU A 122 -14.25 -0.94 -9.31
C GLU A 122 -15.26 -1.61 -10.26
N LYS A 123 -14.76 -2.44 -11.16
CA LYS A 123 -15.60 -3.19 -12.11
C LYS A 123 -16.32 -4.38 -11.50
N LEU A 124 -15.89 -4.81 -10.33
CA LEU A 124 -16.60 -5.80 -9.53
C LEU A 124 -17.79 -5.19 -8.77
N GLY A 125 -17.86 -3.87 -8.72
CA GLY A 125 -18.91 -3.12 -8.09
C GLY A 125 -20.32 -3.67 -8.41
N PRO A 126 -20.75 -3.90 -9.68
CA PRO A 126 -22.09 -4.41 -9.99
C PRO A 126 -22.44 -5.72 -9.31
N MET A 127 -21.46 -6.53 -8.94
CA MET A 127 -21.65 -7.78 -8.21
C MET A 127 -21.70 -7.61 -6.69
N LEU A 128 -21.10 -6.51 -6.20
CA LEU A 128 -21.01 -6.17 -4.78
C LEU A 128 -21.85 -4.94 -4.41
N HIS A 129 -22.51 -4.30 -5.39
CA HIS A 129 -23.10 -2.96 -5.31
C HIS A 129 -24.27 -2.81 -4.35
N ASP A 130 -24.97 -3.89 -4.08
CA ASP A 130 -26.14 -3.80 -3.21
C ASP A 130 -25.78 -3.95 -1.73
N TRP A 131 -24.49 -4.16 -1.41
CA TRP A 131 -24.06 -4.49 -0.06
C TRP A 131 -23.00 -3.50 0.43
N ASP A 132 -23.29 -2.83 1.52
CA ASP A 132 -22.28 -2.12 2.30
C ASP A 132 -21.41 -3.11 3.11
N ILE A 133 -20.35 -2.61 3.72
CA ILE A 133 -19.41 -3.45 4.49
C ILE A 133 -20.13 -4.18 5.64
N ASP A 134 -21.06 -3.51 6.33
CA ASP A 134 -21.77 -4.09 7.46
C ASP A 134 -22.70 -5.23 6.99
N GLN A 135 -23.33 -5.08 5.83
CA GLN A 135 -24.16 -6.12 5.22
C GLN A 135 -23.31 -7.32 4.79
N LEU A 136 -22.14 -7.08 4.18
CA LEU A 136 -21.20 -8.17 3.82
C LEU A 136 -20.75 -8.95 5.06
N GLU A 137 -20.40 -8.24 6.13
CA GLU A 137 -19.97 -8.88 7.39
C GLU A 137 -21.11 -9.63 8.09
N ALA A 138 -22.35 -9.25 7.87
CA ALA A 138 -23.54 -9.91 8.45
C ALA A 138 -24.01 -11.15 7.65
N LEU A 139 -23.42 -11.42 6.47
CA LEU A 139 -23.85 -12.54 5.65
C LEU A 139 -23.69 -13.90 6.33
N PRO A 140 -24.69 -14.77 6.22
CA PRO A 140 -24.58 -16.18 6.65
C PRO A 140 -23.48 -16.93 5.88
N ASP A 141 -22.83 -17.90 6.49
CA ASP A 141 -21.74 -18.68 5.90
C ASP A 141 -22.10 -19.34 4.54
N ALA A 142 -23.35 -19.73 4.37
CA ALA A 142 -23.82 -20.30 3.11
C ALA A 142 -23.80 -19.26 1.97
N GLU A 143 -24.20 -18.03 2.24
CA GLU A 143 -24.21 -16.93 1.27
C GLU A 143 -22.79 -16.44 0.98
N ARG A 144 -21.92 -16.37 2.00
CA ARG A 144 -20.49 -16.08 1.82
C ARG A 144 -19.83 -17.05 0.84
N LYS A 145 -20.09 -18.35 0.99
CA LYS A 145 -19.57 -19.39 0.08
C LYS A 145 -20.09 -19.21 -1.34
N VAL A 146 -21.38 -18.88 -1.51
CA VAL A 146 -21.97 -18.63 -2.84
C VAL A 146 -21.31 -17.42 -3.49
N LEU A 147 -21.08 -16.34 -2.75
CA LEU A 147 -20.43 -15.13 -3.26
C LEU A 147 -19.00 -15.42 -3.71
N LEU A 148 -18.19 -16.09 -2.88
CA LEU A 148 -16.81 -16.47 -3.24
C LEU A 148 -16.76 -17.37 -4.47
N ALA A 149 -17.67 -18.35 -4.55
CA ALA A 149 -17.79 -19.22 -5.73
C ALA A 149 -18.21 -18.44 -6.98
N GLY A 150 -19.01 -17.39 -6.83
CA GLY A 150 -19.38 -16.45 -7.90
C GLY A 150 -18.17 -15.72 -8.45
N ILE A 151 -17.29 -15.18 -7.58
CA ILE A 151 -16.04 -14.51 -7.95
C ILE A 151 -15.13 -15.48 -8.72
N ASP A 152 -14.94 -16.70 -8.23
CA ASP A 152 -14.15 -17.73 -8.89
C ASP A 152 -14.72 -18.10 -10.27
N LYS A 153 -16.04 -18.14 -10.42
CA LYS A 153 -16.69 -18.38 -11.71
C LYS A 153 -16.43 -17.25 -12.69
N LEU A 154 -16.53 -16.00 -12.26
CA LEU A 154 -16.20 -14.83 -13.11
C LEU A 154 -14.75 -14.89 -13.59
N ARG A 155 -13.81 -15.23 -12.70
CA ARG A 155 -12.39 -15.39 -13.07
C ARG A 155 -12.20 -16.47 -14.12
N ARG A 156 -12.79 -17.65 -13.93
CA ARG A 156 -12.70 -18.75 -14.90
C ARG A 156 -13.28 -18.38 -16.28
N ASN A 157 -14.28 -17.54 -16.31
CA ASN A 157 -14.93 -17.08 -17.54
C ASN A 157 -14.23 -15.85 -18.15
N LEU A 158 -13.07 -15.43 -17.62
CA LEU A 158 -12.35 -14.21 -18.04
C LEU A 158 -13.23 -12.94 -17.99
N ALA A 159 -14.21 -12.91 -17.08
CA ALA A 159 -15.14 -11.80 -16.93
C ALA A 159 -14.71 -10.75 -15.90
N ILE A 160 -13.55 -10.95 -15.26
CA ILE A 160 -12.93 -9.95 -14.39
C ILE A 160 -12.01 -9.09 -15.24
N GLU A 161 -12.29 -7.80 -15.31
CA GLU A 161 -11.39 -6.85 -15.95
C GLU A 161 -10.09 -6.73 -15.14
N MET A 162 -8.96 -6.56 -15.84
CA MET A 162 -7.64 -6.49 -15.24
C MET A 162 -6.99 -5.15 -15.57
N ILE A 163 -6.41 -4.52 -14.55
CA ILE A 163 -5.56 -3.33 -14.71
C ILE A 163 -4.13 -3.80 -14.89
N GLN A 164 -3.46 -3.29 -15.92
CA GLN A 164 -2.05 -3.58 -16.20
C GLN A 164 -1.19 -2.37 -15.86
N GLY A 165 0.04 -2.63 -15.37
CA GLY A 165 1.00 -1.58 -15.10
C GLY A 165 2.42 -2.10 -14.93
N GLU A 166 3.34 -1.16 -14.71
CA GLU A 166 4.73 -1.44 -14.35
C GLU A 166 5.08 -0.67 -13.08
N ASP A 167 5.89 -1.27 -12.23
CA ASP A 167 6.43 -0.61 -11.04
C ASP A 167 7.84 -1.12 -10.72
N VAL A 168 8.56 -0.37 -9.88
CA VAL A 168 9.91 -0.70 -9.42
C VAL A 168 9.94 -0.73 -7.90
N PHE A 169 10.41 -1.83 -7.36
CA PHE A 169 10.51 -2.03 -5.92
C PHE A 169 11.97 -2.18 -5.48
N GLU A 170 12.26 -1.59 -4.34
CA GLU A 170 13.53 -1.76 -3.64
C GLU A 170 13.34 -2.69 -2.46
N LEU A 171 14.26 -3.64 -2.30
CA LEU A 171 14.30 -4.54 -1.16
C LEU A 171 15.69 -4.50 -0.51
N ALA A 172 15.73 -4.80 0.78
CA ALA A 172 16.94 -5.01 1.54
C ALA A 172 16.92 -6.38 2.22
N LYS A 173 18.05 -7.04 2.26
CA LYS A 173 18.21 -8.30 2.96
C LYS A 173 18.50 -8.06 4.44
N GLU A 174 17.66 -8.57 5.31
CA GLU A 174 17.78 -8.49 6.76
C GLU A 174 17.96 -9.91 7.32
N GLY A 175 19.19 -10.29 7.63
CA GLY A 175 19.51 -11.67 7.98
C GLY A 175 19.23 -12.62 6.80
N ALA A 176 18.35 -13.59 6.99
CA ALA A 176 17.93 -14.53 5.96
C ALA A 176 16.74 -14.05 5.10
N PHE A 177 16.13 -12.90 5.42
CA PHE A 177 14.88 -12.47 4.81
C PHE A 177 15.05 -11.22 3.96
N TRP A 178 14.37 -11.18 2.84
CA TRP A 178 14.19 -9.96 2.07
C TRP A 178 13.06 -9.13 2.66
N LYS A 179 13.22 -7.78 2.65
CA LYS A 179 12.24 -6.81 3.16
C LYS A 179 12.06 -5.68 2.16
N ILE A 180 10.84 -5.24 1.99
CA ILE A 180 10.49 -4.11 1.12
C ILE A 180 10.99 -2.81 1.75
N VAL A 181 11.72 -2.03 0.97
CA VAL A 181 12.20 -0.72 1.38
C VAL A 181 11.20 0.33 0.91
N LEU A 182 10.55 0.97 1.86
CA LEU A 182 9.58 2.03 1.58
C LEU A 182 10.19 3.43 1.66
N ASN A 183 11.41 3.53 2.17
CA ASN A 183 12.17 4.78 2.29
C ASN A 183 11.41 5.88 3.06
N TRP A 184 10.76 5.52 4.17
CA TRP A 184 9.99 6.46 4.99
C TRP A 184 10.86 7.55 5.63
N ALA A 185 12.17 7.43 5.63
CA ALA A 185 13.07 8.55 5.99
C ALA A 185 12.89 9.76 5.07
N SER A 186 12.37 9.58 3.85
CA SER A 186 11.97 10.64 2.93
C SER A 186 10.47 10.96 2.97
N ALA A 187 9.73 10.39 3.92
CA ALA A 187 8.31 10.63 4.05
C ALA A 187 7.99 12.09 4.40
N VAL A 188 6.77 12.46 4.08
CA VAL A 188 6.18 13.77 4.36
C VAL A 188 5.19 13.61 5.51
N ASN A 189 5.28 14.46 6.50
CA ASN A 189 4.27 14.58 7.53
C ASN A 189 3.17 15.54 7.06
N VAL A 190 1.93 15.08 6.99
CA VAL A 190 0.77 15.91 6.68
C VAL A 190 0.00 16.13 7.96
N GLY A 191 0.10 17.33 8.53
CA GLY A 191 -0.62 17.75 9.72
C GLY A 191 -2.06 18.17 9.34
N PHE A 192 -3.01 17.88 10.21
CA PHE A 192 -4.41 18.25 10.05
C PHE A 192 -4.89 19.04 11.26
N GLN A 193 -5.67 20.07 11.00
CA GLN A 193 -6.32 20.86 12.04
C GLN A 193 -7.71 21.32 11.61
N THR A 194 -8.53 21.72 12.58
CA THR A 194 -9.86 22.27 12.34
C THR A 194 -9.91 23.76 12.71
N SER A 195 -10.69 24.52 11.95
CA SER A 195 -10.98 25.92 12.21
C SER A 195 -12.49 26.13 12.15
N VAL A 196 -13.10 26.38 13.31
CA VAL A 196 -14.53 26.67 13.45
C VAL A 196 -14.67 28.04 14.10
N PRO A 197 -15.30 29.03 13.43
CA PRO A 197 -15.58 30.33 14.05
C PRO A 197 -16.45 30.16 15.30
N SER A 198 -16.21 30.94 16.34
CA SER A 198 -16.94 30.86 17.61
C SER A 198 -18.45 31.15 17.47
N SER A 199 -18.85 31.83 16.40
CA SER A 199 -20.25 32.10 16.06
C SER A 199 -21.00 30.91 15.42
N VAL A 200 -20.25 29.85 15.02
CA VAL A 200 -20.85 28.66 14.41
C VAL A 200 -21.02 27.59 15.51
N PRO A 201 -22.24 27.16 15.81
CA PRO A 201 -22.50 26.20 16.88
C PRO A 201 -22.22 24.77 16.44
N VAL A 202 -20.95 24.52 16.13
CA VAL A 202 -20.44 23.24 15.63
C VAL A 202 -19.11 22.94 16.33
N GLU A 203 -18.95 21.72 16.79
CA GLU A 203 -17.64 21.16 17.17
C GLU A 203 -17.09 20.31 16.02
N ALA A 204 -15.86 20.56 15.66
CA ALA A 204 -15.17 19.74 14.66
C ALA A 204 -13.90 19.12 15.27
N ARG A 205 -13.71 17.81 15.08
CA ARG A 205 -12.59 17.04 15.61
C ARG A 205 -12.05 16.11 14.54
N LEU A 206 -10.74 15.94 14.53
CA LEU A 206 -10.07 14.99 13.69
C LEU A 206 -9.86 13.67 14.45
N ALA A 207 -10.02 12.55 13.79
CA ALA A 207 -9.68 11.25 14.37
C ALA A 207 -8.16 11.17 14.63
N HIS A 208 -7.35 11.79 13.77
CA HIS A 208 -5.89 11.91 13.89
C HIS A 208 -5.44 13.28 13.40
N SER A 209 -4.45 13.85 14.09
CA SER A 209 -3.92 15.19 13.77
C SER A 209 -2.82 15.18 12.72
N ASP A 210 -2.30 14.00 12.34
CA ASP A 210 -1.22 13.89 11.37
C ASP A 210 -1.19 12.51 10.70
N VAL A 211 -0.61 12.48 9.50
CA VAL A 211 -0.35 11.26 8.73
C VAL A 211 1.05 11.35 8.12
N VAL A 212 1.88 10.34 8.37
CA VAL A 212 3.16 10.18 7.69
C VAL A 212 2.93 9.37 6.41
N THR A 213 3.21 9.98 5.26
CA THR A 213 2.97 9.39 3.93
C THR A 213 4.13 9.66 2.98
N ARG A 214 4.14 9.03 1.80
CA ARG A 214 5.14 9.24 0.76
C ARG A 214 4.50 9.75 -0.53
N PRO A 215 5.27 10.46 -1.37
CA PRO A 215 4.80 10.76 -2.73
C PRO A 215 4.34 9.50 -3.48
N GLY A 216 3.13 9.56 -4.03
CA GLY A 216 2.46 8.43 -4.70
C GLY A 216 1.56 7.58 -3.82
N GLU A 217 1.50 7.85 -2.51
CA GLU A 217 0.61 7.12 -1.59
C GLU A 217 -0.73 7.82 -1.39
N ILE A 218 -1.76 6.98 -1.22
CA ILE A 218 -3.11 7.40 -0.84
C ILE A 218 -3.27 7.19 0.67
N PHE A 219 -3.97 8.12 1.32
CA PHE A 219 -4.31 8.00 2.74
C PHE A 219 -5.68 8.63 3.03
N LYS A 220 -6.28 8.21 4.15
CA LYS A 220 -7.61 8.65 4.57
C LYS A 220 -7.54 9.49 5.84
N VAL A 221 -8.42 10.48 5.92
CA VAL A 221 -8.61 11.33 7.10
C VAL A 221 -10.09 11.37 7.45
N VAL A 222 -10.40 11.22 8.72
CA VAL A 222 -11.77 11.26 9.24
C VAL A 222 -11.96 12.53 10.06
N LEU A 223 -12.89 13.37 9.60
CA LEU A 223 -13.36 14.56 10.30
C LEU A 223 -14.70 14.23 10.96
N LYS A 224 -14.78 14.40 12.28
CA LYS A 224 -16.03 14.29 13.05
C LYS A 224 -16.58 15.69 13.30
N VAL A 225 -17.85 15.88 12.97
CA VAL A 225 -18.53 17.18 13.13
C VAL A 225 -19.80 16.98 13.93
N LYS A 226 -19.95 17.76 14.99
CA LYS A 226 -21.14 17.74 15.85
C LYS A 226 -21.84 19.08 15.82
N ASN A 227 -23.13 19.06 15.53
CA ASN A 227 -24.00 20.21 15.69
C ASN A 227 -24.36 20.37 17.17
N THR A 228 -23.92 21.47 17.80
CA THR A 228 -24.21 21.74 19.23
C THR A 228 -25.47 22.57 19.44
N SER A 229 -26.17 22.99 18.36
CA SER A 229 -27.44 23.72 18.46
C SER A 229 -28.64 22.77 18.56
N GLN A 230 -29.83 23.38 18.76
CA GLN A 230 -31.09 22.65 18.79
C GLN A 230 -31.76 22.59 17.40
N GLU A 231 -31.19 23.24 16.40
CA GLU A 231 -31.73 23.33 15.04
C GLU A 231 -30.86 22.58 14.05
N GLN A 232 -31.45 22.16 12.93
CA GLN A 232 -30.72 21.62 11.82
C GLN A 232 -29.87 22.72 11.17
N LEU A 233 -28.57 22.45 10.99
CA LEU A 233 -27.62 23.35 10.35
C LEU A 233 -27.30 22.88 8.93
N LEU A 234 -27.11 23.85 8.02
CA LEU A 234 -26.46 23.61 6.75
C LEU A 234 -25.04 24.13 6.87
N ALA A 235 -24.04 23.20 6.85
CA ALA A 235 -22.64 23.55 6.99
C ALA A 235 -21.90 23.37 5.67
N ARG A 236 -20.90 24.23 5.44
CA ARG A 236 -19.87 24.04 4.40
C ARG A 236 -18.56 23.73 5.07
N ILE A 237 -17.94 22.68 4.61
CA ILE A 237 -16.61 22.27 5.06
C ILE A 237 -15.64 22.52 3.90
N GLY A 238 -14.69 23.40 4.13
CA GLY A 238 -13.59 23.67 3.20
C GLY A 238 -12.29 23.10 3.71
N HIS A 239 -11.30 22.96 2.84
CA HIS A 239 -9.94 22.63 3.24
C HIS A 239 -8.94 23.59 2.61
N LEU A 240 -7.91 23.93 3.36
CA LEU A 240 -6.81 24.78 2.93
C LEU A 240 -5.50 24.03 3.17
N VAL A 241 -4.64 23.96 2.16
CA VAL A 241 -3.31 23.35 2.24
C VAL A 241 -2.25 24.45 2.40
N ASP A 242 -1.37 24.26 3.36
CA ASP A 242 -0.23 25.13 3.66
C ASP A 242 1.09 24.31 3.67
N PRO A 243 2.18 24.81 3.08
CA PRO A 243 2.30 26.08 2.34
C PRO A 243 1.52 26.08 1.00
N TYR A 244 1.00 27.24 0.64
CA TYR A 244 0.18 27.41 -0.57
C TYR A 244 0.85 26.90 -1.86
N GLY A 245 2.16 27.09 -1.98
CA GLY A 245 2.93 26.66 -3.16
C GLY A 245 3.00 25.14 -3.39
N VAL A 246 2.56 24.33 -2.41
CA VAL A 246 2.56 22.85 -2.53
C VAL A 246 1.17 22.25 -2.56
N ARG A 247 0.11 23.06 -2.52
CA ARG A 247 -1.28 22.59 -2.51
C ARG A 247 -1.60 21.66 -3.69
N ASP A 248 -1.04 21.94 -4.87
CA ASP A 248 -1.31 21.21 -6.11
C ASP A 248 -0.64 19.83 -6.14
N TYR A 249 0.13 19.48 -5.09
CA TYR A 249 0.74 18.16 -4.91
C TYR A 249 -0.03 17.27 -3.94
N LEU A 250 -1.09 17.79 -3.31
CA LEU A 250 -1.97 17.03 -2.44
C LEU A 250 -3.39 17.02 -3.03
N ASP A 251 -3.69 15.97 -3.80
CA ASP A 251 -5.00 15.80 -4.40
C ASP A 251 -6.01 15.27 -3.38
N LEU A 252 -7.19 15.86 -3.36
CA LEU A 252 -8.36 15.32 -2.67
C LEU A 252 -9.10 14.41 -3.66
N VAL A 253 -8.92 13.11 -3.53
CA VAL A 253 -9.45 12.10 -4.45
C VAL A 253 -10.91 11.81 -4.17
N GLU A 254 -11.26 11.68 -2.88
CA GLU A 254 -12.64 11.52 -2.42
C GLU A 254 -12.92 12.53 -1.31
N CYS A 255 -14.10 13.10 -1.32
CA CYS A 255 -14.51 14.12 -0.36
C CYS A 255 -15.94 13.89 0.12
N GLY A 256 -16.10 13.52 1.38
CA GLY A 256 -17.40 13.32 2.01
C GLY A 256 -18.20 14.61 2.24
N PHE A 257 -17.64 15.79 1.93
CA PHE A 257 -18.25 17.10 2.15
C PHE A 257 -18.10 18.08 0.96
N LEU A 258 -18.03 17.56 -0.25
CA LEU A 258 -17.92 18.39 -1.46
C LEU A 258 -19.10 19.37 -1.60
N LEU A 259 -20.28 18.95 -1.16
CA LEU A 259 -21.48 19.76 -1.10
C LEU A 259 -21.76 20.20 0.35
N PRO A 260 -22.58 21.26 0.55
CA PRO A 260 -23.03 21.61 1.88
C PRO A 260 -23.73 20.43 2.56
N VAL A 261 -23.36 20.15 3.81
CA VAL A 261 -23.87 19.03 4.59
C VAL A 261 -24.92 19.47 5.60
N ARG A 262 -25.94 18.66 5.80
CA ARG A 262 -26.99 18.91 6.79
C ARG A 262 -26.63 18.21 8.08
N LEU A 263 -26.41 18.96 9.13
CA LEU A 263 -26.07 18.49 10.46
C LEU A 263 -27.30 18.48 11.36
N ALA A 264 -27.77 17.32 11.75
CA ALA A 264 -28.89 17.19 12.67
C ALA A 264 -28.51 17.65 14.09
N PRO A 265 -29.47 18.20 14.88
CA PRO A 265 -29.20 18.66 16.24
C PRO A 265 -28.58 17.58 17.13
N GLY A 266 -27.49 17.90 17.80
CA GLY A 266 -26.83 17.06 18.80
C GLY A 266 -26.15 15.79 18.26
N LYS A 267 -26.19 15.52 16.93
CA LYS A 267 -25.57 14.33 16.34
C LYS A 267 -24.13 14.58 15.95
N ASP A 268 -23.32 13.55 16.12
CA ASP A 268 -21.97 13.44 15.52
C ASP A 268 -22.11 12.83 14.13
N GLU A 269 -21.49 13.46 13.14
CA GLU A 269 -21.39 12.95 11.78
C GLU A 269 -19.93 12.82 11.37
N GLU A 270 -19.61 11.77 10.62
CA GLU A 270 -18.25 11.48 10.16
C GLU A 270 -18.12 11.73 8.67
N PHE A 271 -17.07 12.46 8.30
CA PHE A 271 -16.74 12.76 6.92
C PHE A 271 -15.36 12.21 6.61
N VAL A 272 -15.30 11.27 5.66
CA VAL A 272 -14.05 10.68 5.22
C VAL A 272 -13.55 11.43 4.00
N SER A 273 -12.28 11.80 4.03
CA SER A 273 -11.54 12.35 2.89
C SER A 273 -10.40 11.42 2.52
N THR A 274 -10.25 11.16 1.23
CA THR A 274 -9.13 10.39 0.69
C THR A 274 -8.20 11.33 -0.08
N TYR A 275 -6.94 11.35 0.30
CA TYR A 275 -5.89 12.17 -0.31
C TYR A 275 -4.88 11.31 -1.04
N LEU A 276 -4.33 11.87 -2.13
CA LEU A 276 -3.16 11.36 -2.84
C LEU A 276 -2.05 12.42 -2.77
N LEU A 277 -0.89 12.05 -2.21
CA LEU A 277 0.31 12.88 -2.34
C LEU A 277 0.99 12.55 -3.67
N ARG A 278 1.08 13.53 -4.58
CA ARG A 278 1.63 13.32 -5.93
C ARG A 278 3.10 12.93 -5.90
N ARG A 279 3.52 12.08 -6.84
CA ARG A 279 4.89 11.56 -6.94
C ARG A 279 5.94 12.64 -7.25
N ASN A 280 5.54 13.71 -7.91
CA ASN A 280 6.42 14.82 -8.32
C ASN A 280 6.50 15.94 -7.28
N LEU A 281 6.24 15.64 -6.00
CA LEU A 281 6.43 16.61 -4.92
C LEU A 281 7.87 17.13 -4.92
N PRO A 282 8.08 18.46 -4.80
CA PRO A 282 9.42 19.05 -4.79
C PRO A 282 10.32 18.47 -3.70
N GLU A 283 11.59 18.28 -4.03
CA GLU A 283 12.59 17.84 -3.06
C GLU A 283 12.67 18.82 -1.88
N GLY A 284 12.83 18.26 -0.68
CA GLY A 284 12.91 19.06 0.55
C GLY A 284 11.58 19.33 1.23
N VAL A 285 10.44 19.14 0.59
CA VAL A 285 9.14 19.23 1.28
C VAL A 285 8.99 18.02 2.21
N ARG A 286 8.89 18.29 3.51
CA ARG A 286 8.77 17.26 4.56
C ARG A 286 7.56 17.46 5.44
N GLN A 287 6.91 18.63 5.33
CA GLN A 287 5.75 19.00 6.12
C GLN A 287 4.72 19.68 5.24
N LEU A 288 3.48 19.22 5.34
CA LEU A 288 2.28 19.87 4.82
C LEU A 288 1.27 20.02 5.96
N ASN A 289 0.44 21.05 5.90
CA ASN A 289 -0.67 21.20 6.85
C ASN A 289 -1.96 21.40 6.08
N VAL A 290 -3.03 20.77 6.56
CA VAL A 290 -4.38 20.90 6.02
C VAL A 290 -5.28 21.44 7.12
N THR A 291 -5.91 22.58 6.87
CA THR A 291 -6.90 23.15 7.77
C THR A 291 -8.29 22.91 7.22
N TYR A 292 -9.13 22.16 7.95
CA TYR A 292 -10.56 22.08 7.68
C TYR A 292 -11.28 23.26 8.30
N SER A 293 -11.96 24.05 7.49
CA SER A 293 -12.78 25.18 7.93
C SER A 293 -14.25 24.81 7.85
N VAL A 294 -14.99 25.04 8.94
CA VAL A 294 -16.45 24.82 8.96
C VAL A 294 -17.15 26.16 9.03
N THR A 295 -18.04 26.42 8.09
CA THR A 295 -18.87 27.65 8.02
C THR A 295 -20.33 27.29 7.80
N LEU A 296 -21.24 28.19 8.15
CA LEU A 296 -22.65 28.01 7.81
C LEU A 296 -22.88 28.31 6.33
N GLY A 297 -23.64 27.44 5.68
CA GLY A 297 -24.14 27.68 4.34
C GLY A 297 -25.29 28.70 4.38
N SER A 298 -25.36 29.59 3.39
CA SER A 298 -26.56 30.37 3.15
C SER A 298 -27.65 29.46 2.56
N ASN A 299 -28.85 29.50 3.11
CA ASN A 299 -30.03 28.88 2.52
C ASN A 299 -30.32 29.44 1.13
#